data_e39f9c8300dd370d90736f6bd77a8e7b
#
_entry.id   e39f9c8300dd370d90736f6bd77a8e7b
#
_cell.length_a   1.000
_cell.length_b   1.000
_cell.length_c   1.000
_cell.angle_alpha   90.00
_cell.angle_beta   90.00
_cell.angle_gamma   90.00
#
_symmetry.space_group_name_H-M   'P 1'
#
loop_
_entity.id
_entity.type
_entity.pdbx_description
1 polymer ?
#
loop_
_entity_poly.entity_id
_entity_poly.type
_entity_poly.pdbx_seq_one_letter_code
_entity_poly.pdbx_strand_id
1 'polypeptide(L)'
;MLSSYVVVDLEMTGLRAKTDRILEIGAVKVKNNYIVERFHKLVNPKMDIPPKVIELTGITNEMVQKGCDSGQAVEGFLEFSAALPLIGHNLIFDYSFIKQYAINHEIVVEKEGVDTLKLARKFLPELEKKTLDYLCNYFQIQRKQNHRALEDAEATNRLFQYLKGKFELQEPSAFYPKPLQYKAKKQGPASIRQKKYLKELADYHKIELKIDTDSLTKNEASRITDNILGKYGKMPR
;
A
#
# COMPACT_ATOMS: atom_id res chain seq x y z
N MET A 1 10.13 -3.57 25.98
CA MET A 1 9.82 -2.39 25.13
C MET A 1 10.22 -2.68 23.68
N LEU A 2 9.39 -2.31 22.70
CA LEU A 2 9.67 -2.54 21.29
C LEU A 2 10.79 -1.60 20.81
N SER A 3 11.96 -2.13 20.45
CA SER A 3 13.13 -1.37 20.02
C SER A 3 13.64 -1.77 18.62
N SER A 4 13.12 -2.87 18.08
CA SER A 4 13.46 -3.36 16.74
C SER A 4 12.19 -3.68 15.95
N TYR A 5 12.02 -3.05 14.79
CA TYR A 5 10.82 -3.12 13.95
C TYR A 5 11.10 -2.61 12.54
N VAL A 6 10.14 -2.79 11.65
CA VAL A 6 10.14 -2.17 10.31
C VAL A 6 8.95 -1.24 10.20
N VAL A 7 9.19 0.01 9.82
CA VAL A 7 8.11 0.93 9.44
C VAL A 7 7.91 0.84 7.95
N VAL A 8 6.67 0.77 7.51
CA VAL A 8 6.30 0.64 6.10
C VAL A 8 5.19 1.60 5.73
N ASP A 9 5.26 2.09 4.51
CA ASP A 9 4.23 2.86 3.84
C ASP A 9 4.21 2.46 2.36
N LEU A 10 3.04 2.46 1.73
CA LEU A 10 2.84 2.13 0.33
C LEU A 10 2.11 3.24 -0.40
N GLU A 11 2.49 3.45 -1.69
CA GLU A 11 1.65 4.19 -2.62
C GLU A 11 0.99 3.22 -3.61
N MET A 12 -0.29 3.45 -3.94
CA MET A 12 -1.10 2.54 -4.73
C MET A 12 -1.96 3.27 -5.77
N THR A 13 -2.41 2.55 -6.80
CA THR A 13 -3.31 3.08 -7.83
C THR A 13 -4.72 3.35 -7.32
N GLY A 14 -5.05 2.96 -6.10
CA GLY A 14 -6.35 3.15 -5.46
C GLY A 14 -6.46 2.43 -4.13
N LEU A 15 -7.69 2.27 -3.62
CA LEU A 15 -7.92 1.88 -2.22
C LEU A 15 -8.28 0.39 -2.03
N ARG A 16 -8.30 -0.42 -3.09
CA ARG A 16 -8.82 -1.79 -3.06
C ARG A 16 -7.72 -2.80 -3.37
N ALA A 17 -7.14 -3.42 -2.37
CA ALA A 17 -6.07 -4.42 -2.52
C ALA A 17 -6.38 -5.56 -3.50
N LYS A 18 -7.67 -5.83 -3.80
CA LYS A 18 -8.08 -6.86 -4.78
C LYS A 18 -8.01 -6.42 -6.24
N THR A 19 -7.96 -5.13 -6.52
CA THR A 19 -8.08 -4.58 -7.88
C THR A 19 -7.18 -3.40 -8.16
N ASP A 20 -6.58 -2.84 -7.14
CA ASP A 20 -5.64 -1.73 -7.28
C ASP A 20 -4.23 -2.25 -7.03
N ARG A 21 -3.22 -1.55 -7.52
CA ARG A 21 -1.84 -2.06 -7.59
C ARG A 21 -0.89 -1.16 -6.82
N ILE A 22 0.17 -1.75 -6.31
CA ILE A 22 1.25 -1.03 -5.63
C ILE A 22 2.04 -0.23 -6.67
N LEU A 23 2.38 1.01 -6.33
CA LEU A 23 3.23 1.93 -7.11
C LEU A 23 4.59 2.14 -6.47
N GLU A 24 4.62 2.17 -5.14
CA GLU A 24 5.85 2.39 -4.38
C GLU A 24 5.79 1.65 -3.05
N ILE A 25 6.90 1.08 -2.62
CA ILE A 25 7.10 0.55 -1.27
C ILE A 25 8.24 1.32 -0.63
N GLY A 26 7.96 1.99 0.47
CA GLY A 26 8.95 2.64 1.32
C GLY A 26 8.99 1.99 2.69
N ALA A 27 10.18 1.64 3.18
CA ALA A 27 10.30 1.10 4.52
C ALA A 27 11.64 1.45 5.17
N VAL A 28 11.63 1.53 6.49
CA VAL A 28 12.83 1.69 7.30
C VAL A 28 12.93 0.60 8.34
N LYS A 29 14.09 -0.02 8.45
CA LYS A 29 14.41 -0.98 9.51
C LYS A 29 15.02 -0.25 10.68
N VAL A 30 14.42 -0.42 11.84
CA VAL A 30 14.87 0.18 13.09
C VAL A 30 15.41 -0.90 14.01
N LYS A 31 16.60 -0.66 14.58
CA LYS A 31 17.18 -1.46 15.65
C LYS A 31 17.67 -0.55 16.77
N ASN A 32 17.34 -0.88 17.99
CA ASN A 32 17.68 -0.08 19.18
C ASN A 32 17.22 1.39 19.03
N ASN A 33 16.03 1.61 18.42
CA ASN A 33 15.42 2.90 18.10
C ASN A 33 16.17 3.76 17.05
N TYR A 34 17.17 3.22 16.35
CA TYR A 34 17.86 3.89 15.26
C TYR A 34 17.53 3.26 13.91
N ILE A 35 17.34 4.09 12.87
CA ILE A 35 17.20 3.59 11.49
C ILE A 35 18.55 3.04 11.06
N VAL A 36 18.60 1.75 10.77
CA VAL A 36 19.82 1.04 10.33
C VAL A 36 19.81 0.72 8.85
N GLU A 37 18.63 0.64 8.22
CA GLU A 37 18.51 0.26 6.82
C GLU A 37 17.24 0.87 6.22
N ARG A 38 17.26 1.14 4.91
CA ARG A 38 16.14 1.66 4.14
C ARG A 38 15.82 0.74 2.99
N PHE A 39 14.55 0.57 2.70
CA PHE A 39 14.05 -0.14 1.54
C PHE A 39 13.15 0.80 0.73
N HIS A 40 13.45 0.90 -0.57
CA HIS A 40 12.65 1.73 -1.46
C HIS A 40 12.57 1.08 -2.82
N LYS A 41 11.35 0.88 -3.33
CA LYS A 41 11.10 0.35 -4.67
C LYS A 41 9.94 1.07 -5.31
N LEU A 42 10.17 1.62 -6.51
CA LEU A 42 9.11 1.96 -7.45
C LEU A 42 8.69 0.69 -8.18
N VAL A 43 7.38 0.51 -8.35
CA VAL A 43 6.76 -0.69 -8.92
C VAL A 43 6.04 -0.34 -10.20
N ASN A 44 6.27 -1.10 -11.27
CA ASN A 44 5.51 -0.96 -12.49
C ASN A 44 4.13 -1.64 -12.34
N PRO A 45 3.03 -0.87 -12.30
CA PRO A 45 1.70 -1.43 -12.10
C PRO A 45 1.14 -2.12 -13.36
N LYS A 46 1.85 -2.11 -14.49
CA LYS A 46 1.38 -2.62 -15.80
C LYS A 46 0.06 -2.00 -16.26
N MET A 47 -0.20 -0.78 -15.83
CA MET A 47 -1.36 0.04 -16.20
C MET A 47 -1.05 1.52 -15.98
N ASP A 48 -1.82 2.39 -16.65
CA ASP A 48 -1.73 3.82 -16.39
C ASP A 48 -2.18 4.17 -14.97
N ILE A 49 -1.46 5.08 -14.35
CA ILE A 49 -1.79 5.59 -13.03
C ILE A 49 -2.98 6.57 -13.18
N PRO A 50 -4.03 6.44 -12.34
CA PRO A 50 -5.14 7.39 -12.35
C PRO A 50 -4.64 8.84 -12.11
N PRO A 51 -5.15 9.84 -12.86
CA PRO A 51 -4.66 11.23 -12.75
C PRO A 51 -4.69 11.79 -11.33
N LYS A 52 -5.73 11.46 -10.54
CA LYS A 52 -5.82 11.88 -9.13
C LYS A 52 -4.72 11.28 -8.25
N VAL A 53 -4.22 10.10 -8.58
CA VAL A 53 -3.11 9.47 -7.85
C VAL A 53 -1.80 10.15 -8.21
N ILE A 54 -1.60 10.48 -9.50
CA ILE A 54 -0.44 11.27 -9.95
C ILE A 54 -0.41 12.64 -9.25
N GLU A 55 -1.54 13.32 -9.19
CA GLU A 55 -1.67 14.61 -8.50
C GLU A 55 -1.33 14.49 -7.00
N LEU A 56 -1.78 13.42 -6.34
CA LEU A 56 -1.55 13.20 -4.92
C LEU A 56 -0.10 12.84 -4.60
N THR A 57 0.47 11.87 -5.33
CA THR A 57 1.76 11.23 -5.00
C THR A 57 2.95 11.82 -5.76
N GLY A 58 2.67 12.51 -6.87
CA GLY A 58 3.69 12.95 -7.82
C GLY A 58 4.35 11.80 -8.60
N ILE A 59 3.88 10.55 -8.42
CA ILE A 59 4.41 9.38 -9.15
C ILE A 59 3.80 9.37 -10.55
N THR A 60 4.63 9.53 -11.58
CA THR A 60 4.17 9.57 -12.98
C THR A 60 4.29 8.20 -13.66
N ASN A 61 3.61 8.05 -14.81
CA ASN A 61 3.72 6.84 -15.62
C ASN A 61 5.17 6.57 -16.08
N GLU A 62 5.92 7.61 -16.41
CA GLU A 62 7.32 7.49 -16.83
C GLU A 62 8.21 6.97 -15.70
N MET A 63 7.95 7.39 -14.45
CA MET A 63 8.70 6.93 -13.29
C MET A 63 8.50 5.43 -13.07
N VAL A 64 7.26 4.96 -13.11
CA VAL A 64 6.94 3.54 -12.85
C VAL A 64 7.27 2.61 -14.01
N GLN A 65 7.41 3.11 -15.24
CA GLN A 65 7.87 2.29 -16.36
C GLN A 65 9.24 1.66 -16.11
N LYS A 66 10.11 2.36 -15.37
CA LYS A 66 11.43 1.89 -14.95
C LYS A 66 11.40 1.16 -13.61
N GLY A 67 10.23 1.07 -12.99
CA GLY A 67 10.02 0.37 -11.73
C GLY A 67 10.20 -1.15 -11.88
N CYS A 68 10.47 -1.80 -10.77
CA CYS A 68 10.58 -3.25 -10.74
C CYS A 68 9.19 -3.92 -10.86
N ASP A 69 9.18 -5.22 -11.05
CA ASP A 69 7.96 -6.02 -10.95
C ASP A 69 7.43 -6.07 -9.52
N SER A 70 6.10 -6.22 -9.38
CA SER A 70 5.44 -6.29 -8.07
C SER A 70 5.95 -7.47 -7.22
N GLY A 71 6.36 -8.57 -7.85
CA GLY A 71 6.99 -9.71 -7.17
C GLY A 71 8.29 -9.32 -6.52
N GLN A 72 9.20 -8.76 -7.29
CA GLN A 72 10.48 -8.29 -6.78
C GLN A 72 10.34 -7.28 -5.63
N ALA A 73 9.34 -6.40 -5.72
CA ALA A 73 9.11 -5.40 -4.68
C ALA A 73 8.57 -6.02 -3.40
N VAL A 74 7.50 -6.84 -3.50
CA VAL A 74 6.84 -7.42 -2.32
C VAL A 74 7.71 -8.49 -1.67
N GLU A 75 8.30 -9.39 -2.45
CA GLU A 75 9.18 -10.43 -1.92
C GLU A 75 10.44 -9.83 -1.28
N GLY A 76 11.05 -8.83 -1.95
CA GLY A 76 12.17 -8.08 -1.36
C GLY A 76 11.78 -7.35 -0.07
N PHE A 77 10.56 -6.80 0.03
CA PHE A 77 10.07 -6.22 1.27
C PHE A 77 9.85 -7.28 2.37
N LEU A 78 9.33 -8.45 2.02
CA LEU A 78 9.14 -9.54 2.97
C LEU A 78 10.48 -10.06 3.51
N GLU A 79 11.49 -10.19 2.66
CA GLU A 79 12.86 -10.50 3.06
C GLU A 79 13.44 -9.39 3.94
N PHE A 80 13.32 -8.12 3.52
CA PHE A 80 13.77 -6.97 4.28
C PHE A 80 13.14 -6.92 5.68
N SER A 81 11.84 -7.14 5.79
CA SER A 81 11.12 -7.11 7.07
C SER A 81 11.33 -8.35 7.91
N ALA A 82 11.68 -9.50 7.30
CA ALA A 82 11.90 -10.78 7.96
C ALA A 82 10.87 -11.09 9.08
N ALA A 83 11.31 -11.44 10.27
CA ALA A 83 10.46 -11.70 11.44
C ALA A 83 10.13 -10.44 12.27
N LEU A 84 10.60 -9.26 11.87
CA LEU A 84 10.35 -8.04 12.63
C LEU A 84 8.89 -7.61 12.52
N PRO A 85 8.30 -7.07 13.62
CA PRO A 85 6.96 -6.50 13.57
C PRO A 85 6.94 -5.24 12.71
N LEU A 86 5.77 -4.97 12.13
CA LEU A 86 5.54 -3.82 11.27
C LEU A 86 4.97 -2.64 12.05
N ILE A 87 5.35 -1.44 11.66
CA ILE A 87 4.69 -0.20 12.09
C ILE A 87 4.24 0.55 10.84
N GLY A 88 3.07 1.18 10.90
CA GLY A 88 2.55 2.02 9.84
C GLY A 88 1.48 2.98 10.36
N HIS A 89 1.06 3.89 9.53
CA HIS A 89 -0.03 4.81 9.83
C HIS A 89 -1.30 4.36 9.08
N ASN A 90 -2.26 3.72 9.77
CA ASN A 90 -3.32 2.89 9.21
C ASN A 90 -2.77 1.59 8.58
N LEU A 91 -1.84 0.98 9.28
CA LEU A 91 -1.01 -0.16 8.84
C LEU A 91 -1.80 -1.30 8.15
N ILE A 92 -3.03 -1.56 8.59
CA ILE A 92 -3.83 -2.64 8.00
C ILE A 92 -4.13 -2.40 6.51
N PHE A 93 -4.12 -1.14 6.08
CA PHE A 93 -4.35 -0.77 4.70
C PHE A 93 -3.16 -1.22 3.83
N ASP A 94 -1.94 -0.85 4.19
CA ASP A 94 -0.71 -1.25 3.49
C ASP A 94 -0.53 -2.76 3.53
N TYR A 95 -0.71 -3.36 4.71
CA TYR A 95 -0.62 -4.80 4.88
C TYR A 95 -1.63 -5.55 4.00
N SER A 96 -2.79 -4.98 3.73
CA SER A 96 -3.81 -5.60 2.87
C SER A 96 -3.32 -5.84 1.44
N PHE A 97 -2.54 -4.94 0.88
CA PHE A 97 -1.93 -5.08 -0.45
C PHE A 97 -0.83 -6.14 -0.46
N ILE A 98 0.06 -6.11 0.54
CA ILE A 98 1.11 -7.13 0.70
C ILE A 98 0.49 -8.52 0.89
N LYS A 99 -0.50 -8.64 1.77
CA LYS A 99 -1.18 -9.92 2.05
C LYS A 99 -1.98 -10.43 0.85
N GLN A 100 -2.63 -9.54 0.08
CA GLN A 100 -3.35 -9.92 -1.13
C GLN A 100 -2.40 -10.42 -2.21
N TYR A 101 -1.26 -9.74 -2.41
CA TYR A 101 -0.20 -10.22 -3.29
C TYR A 101 0.29 -11.60 -2.86
N ALA A 102 0.67 -11.75 -1.59
CA ALA A 102 1.20 -12.99 -1.04
C ALA A 102 0.24 -14.18 -1.25
N ILE A 103 -1.07 -14.00 -0.96
CA ILE A 103 -2.08 -15.05 -1.17
C ILE A 103 -2.26 -15.39 -2.65
N ASN A 104 -2.21 -14.40 -3.55
CA ASN A 104 -2.30 -14.64 -4.98
C ASN A 104 -1.14 -15.52 -5.49
N HIS A 105 0.04 -15.42 -4.87
CA HIS A 105 1.27 -16.12 -5.23
C HIS A 105 1.63 -17.29 -4.29
N GLU A 106 0.68 -17.72 -3.44
CA GLU A 106 0.85 -18.86 -2.50
C GLU A 106 1.97 -18.66 -1.46
N ILE A 107 2.30 -17.40 -1.18
CA ILE A 107 3.27 -17.03 -0.15
C ILE A 107 2.55 -16.92 1.19
N VAL A 108 3.02 -17.63 2.20
CA VAL A 108 2.51 -17.53 3.56
C VAL A 108 3.11 -16.30 4.24
N VAL A 109 2.27 -15.33 4.59
CA VAL A 109 2.68 -14.10 5.28
C VAL A 109 1.78 -13.88 6.49
N GLU A 110 2.36 -13.99 7.67
CA GLU A 110 1.75 -13.58 8.92
C GLU A 110 2.66 -12.56 9.58
N LYS A 111 2.12 -11.42 9.93
CA LYS A 111 2.85 -10.31 10.56
C LYS A 111 2.10 -9.81 11.78
N GLU A 112 2.88 -9.33 12.73
CA GLU A 112 2.37 -8.50 13.82
C GLU A 112 2.74 -7.05 13.58
N GLY A 113 2.00 -6.13 14.17
CA GLY A 113 2.33 -4.73 14.01
C GLY A 113 1.68 -3.80 15.01
N VAL A 114 2.13 -2.55 14.99
CA VAL A 114 1.59 -1.42 15.75
C VAL A 114 1.14 -0.35 14.76
N ASP A 115 -0.08 0.14 14.94
CA ASP A 115 -0.69 1.14 14.09
C ASP A 115 -0.67 2.52 14.76
N THR A 116 0.11 3.45 14.22
CA THR A 116 0.24 4.80 14.77
C THR A 116 -1.05 5.62 14.68
N LEU A 117 -1.95 5.32 13.72
CA LEU A 117 -3.27 5.95 13.68
C LEU A 117 -4.12 5.52 14.88
N LYS A 118 -4.06 4.24 15.27
CA LYS A 118 -4.76 3.74 16.48
C LYS A 118 -4.18 4.36 17.75
N LEU A 119 -2.85 4.48 17.84
CA LEU A 119 -2.19 5.17 18.95
C LEU A 119 -2.62 6.64 19.03
N ALA A 120 -2.61 7.35 17.89
CA ALA A 120 -3.03 8.76 17.85
C ALA A 120 -4.50 8.94 18.23
N ARG A 121 -5.40 8.05 17.78
CA ARG A 121 -6.81 8.08 18.19
C ARG A 121 -6.99 7.87 19.68
N LYS A 122 -6.16 7.04 20.29
CA LYS A 122 -6.24 6.69 21.71
C LYS A 122 -5.67 7.79 22.60
N PHE A 123 -4.48 8.28 22.28
CA PHE A 123 -3.71 9.15 23.16
C PHE A 123 -3.82 10.64 22.84
N LEU A 124 -4.41 10.99 21.71
CA LEU A 124 -4.57 12.38 21.25
C LEU A 124 -6.03 12.62 20.82
N PRO A 125 -7.04 12.25 21.67
CA PRO A 125 -8.45 12.37 21.28
C PRO A 125 -8.86 13.81 20.95
N GLU A 126 -8.19 14.79 21.58
CA GLU A 126 -8.43 16.23 21.45
C GLU A 126 -8.08 16.80 20.09
N LEU A 127 -7.19 16.15 19.32
CA LEU A 127 -6.83 16.67 18.00
C LEU A 127 -7.98 16.45 17.00
N GLU A 128 -8.20 17.41 16.13
CA GLU A 128 -9.29 17.35 15.13
C GLU A 128 -9.08 16.20 14.13
N LYS A 129 -7.85 16.05 13.63
CA LYS A 129 -7.49 15.02 12.64
C LYS A 129 -6.35 14.14 13.13
N LYS A 130 -6.29 12.92 12.61
CA LYS A 130 -5.24 11.94 12.91
C LYS A 130 -4.58 11.42 11.63
N THR A 131 -4.68 12.16 10.53
CA THR A 131 -3.92 11.83 9.32
C THR A 131 -2.43 12.07 9.56
N LEU A 132 -1.58 11.34 8.87
CA LEU A 132 -0.11 11.49 9.01
C LEU A 132 0.32 12.95 8.76
N ASP A 133 -0.24 13.59 7.72
CA ASP A 133 0.04 15.00 7.41
C ASP A 133 -0.30 15.94 8.55
N TYR A 134 -1.49 15.78 9.12
CA TYR A 134 -1.92 16.63 10.24
C TYR A 134 -1.01 16.45 11.47
N LEU A 135 -0.70 15.19 11.81
CA LEU A 135 0.15 14.88 12.96
C LEU A 135 1.59 15.32 12.73
N CYS A 136 2.13 15.18 11.53
CA CYS A 136 3.46 15.68 11.19
C CYS A 136 3.54 17.21 11.33
N ASN A 137 2.55 17.94 10.85
CA ASN A 137 2.48 19.38 11.00
C ASN A 137 2.36 19.79 12.47
N TYR A 138 1.48 19.11 13.21
CA TYR A 138 1.26 19.39 14.64
C TYR A 138 2.52 19.17 15.50
N PHE A 139 3.25 18.08 15.24
CA PHE A 139 4.48 17.74 15.95
C PHE A 139 5.76 18.26 15.29
N GLN A 140 5.65 19.09 14.24
CA GLN A 140 6.77 19.65 13.50
C GLN A 140 7.73 18.58 12.94
N ILE A 141 7.18 17.42 12.54
CA ILE A 141 7.91 16.36 11.88
C ILE A 141 8.10 16.74 10.42
N GLN A 142 9.32 17.11 10.03
CA GLN A 142 9.63 17.53 8.68
C GLN A 142 9.65 16.34 7.72
N ARG A 143 9.11 16.54 6.51
CA ARG A 143 9.19 15.64 5.35
C ARG A 143 9.64 16.46 4.15
N LYS A 144 10.48 15.88 3.30
CA LYS A 144 10.89 16.54 2.05
C LYS A 144 9.77 16.59 1.04
N GLN A 145 9.01 15.50 0.96
CA GLN A 145 7.86 15.36 0.07
C GLN A 145 6.80 14.48 0.75
N ASN A 146 5.55 14.94 0.73
CA ASN A 146 4.41 14.14 1.18
C ASN A 146 4.01 13.14 0.10
N HIS A 147 3.35 12.06 0.49
CA HIS A 147 2.89 11.01 -0.42
C HIS A 147 4.04 10.43 -1.25
N ARG A 148 5.16 10.16 -0.57
CA ARG A 148 6.26 9.35 -1.05
C ARG A 148 6.57 8.31 0.03
N ALA A 149 6.38 7.06 -0.31
CA ALA A 149 6.35 5.97 0.65
C ALA A 149 7.54 5.93 1.62
N LEU A 150 8.77 6.20 1.15
CA LEU A 150 9.93 6.21 2.05
C LEU A 150 9.93 7.40 3.02
N GLU A 151 9.56 8.59 2.55
CA GLU A 151 9.47 9.80 3.40
C GLU A 151 8.36 9.63 4.45
N ASP A 152 7.23 9.03 4.07
CA ASP A 152 6.10 8.80 4.96
C ASP A 152 6.39 7.67 5.96
N ALA A 153 7.15 6.64 5.58
CA ALA A 153 7.67 5.64 6.51
C ALA A 153 8.64 6.26 7.55
N GLU A 154 9.55 7.14 7.13
CA GLU A 154 10.45 7.85 8.05
C GLU A 154 9.68 8.78 8.99
N ALA A 155 8.68 9.50 8.47
CA ALA A 155 7.83 10.38 9.29
C ALA A 155 7.00 9.58 10.30
N THR A 156 6.45 8.44 9.85
CA THR A 156 5.72 7.51 10.72
C THR A 156 6.62 6.93 11.82
N ASN A 157 7.91 6.66 11.52
CA ASN A 157 8.86 6.26 12.56
C ASN A 157 9.04 7.36 13.62
N ARG A 158 9.24 8.62 13.20
CA ARG A 158 9.39 9.74 14.13
C ARG A 158 8.14 9.94 14.98
N LEU A 159 6.96 9.85 14.35
CA LEU A 159 5.68 9.90 15.06
C LEU A 159 5.54 8.77 16.07
N PHE A 160 5.88 7.53 15.68
CA PHE A 160 5.85 6.39 16.58
C PHE A 160 6.77 6.58 17.78
N GLN A 161 8.00 7.00 17.56
CA GLN A 161 8.97 7.24 18.65
C GLN A 161 8.50 8.36 19.58
N TYR A 162 7.89 9.44 19.05
CA TYR A 162 7.30 10.50 19.84
C TYR A 162 6.16 9.97 20.73
N LEU A 163 5.19 9.26 20.14
CA LEU A 163 4.06 8.70 20.88
C LEU A 163 4.53 7.70 21.93
N LYS A 164 5.49 6.86 21.58
CA LYS A 164 6.11 5.89 22.48
C LYS A 164 6.78 6.59 23.66
N GLY A 165 7.65 7.55 23.42
CA GLY A 165 8.36 8.30 24.47
C GLY A 165 7.40 8.99 25.44
N LYS A 166 6.24 9.45 24.95
CA LYS A 166 5.25 10.18 25.76
C LYS A 166 4.27 9.27 26.53
N PHE A 167 3.87 8.14 25.96
CA PHE A 167 2.72 7.38 26.45
C PHE A 167 3.02 5.90 26.79
N GLU A 168 4.18 5.34 26.42
CA GLU A 168 4.48 3.93 26.65
C GLU A 168 4.51 3.58 28.17
N LEU A 169 5.01 4.46 29.01
CA LEU A 169 5.00 4.25 30.47
C LEU A 169 3.58 4.29 31.06
N GLN A 170 2.69 5.07 30.45
CA GLN A 170 1.29 5.17 30.89
C GLN A 170 0.50 3.92 30.53
N GLU A 171 0.71 3.36 29.30
CA GLU A 171 0.04 2.16 28.84
C GLU A 171 0.94 1.32 27.91
N PRO A 172 1.84 0.50 28.46
CA PRO A 172 2.81 -0.28 27.67
C PRO A 172 2.13 -1.21 26.66
N SER A 173 0.98 -1.78 27.01
CA SER A 173 0.26 -2.75 26.17
C SER A 173 -0.24 -2.18 24.83
N ALA A 174 -0.42 -0.87 24.74
CA ALA A 174 -0.82 -0.20 23.50
C ALA A 174 0.30 -0.23 22.44
N PHE A 175 1.56 -0.37 22.87
CA PHE A 175 2.74 -0.37 22.01
C PHE A 175 3.26 -1.79 21.72
N TYR A 176 2.57 -2.84 22.19
CA TYR A 176 2.92 -4.21 21.84
C TYR A 176 2.38 -4.56 20.45
N PRO A 177 3.19 -5.18 19.58
CA PRO A 177 2.74 -5.69 18.30
C PRO A 177 1.57 -6.66 18.48
N LYS A 178 0.58 -6.56 17.59
CA LYS A 178 -0.59 -7.44 17.56
C LYS A 178 -0.70 -8.07 16.16
N PRO A 179 -1.21 -9.30 16.05
CA PRO A 179 -1.42 -9.95 14.77
C PRO A 179 -2.20 -9.07 13.79
N LEU A 180 -1.68 -8.88 12.58
CA LEU A 180 -2.34 -8.14 11.52
C LEU A 180 -3.34 -9.05 10.81
N GLN A 181 -4.62 -8.81 11.01
CA GLN A 181 -5.69 -9.64 10.44
C GLN A 181 -6.29 -8.99 9.20
N TYR A 182 -6.06 -9.60 8.03
CA TYR A 182 -6.72 -9.25 6.78
C TYR A 182 -7.22 -10.51 6.08
N LYS A 183 -8.53 -10.58 5.80
CA LYS A 183 -9.15 -11.71 5.11
C LYS A 183 -9.01 -11.56 3.60
N ALA A 184 -7.83 -11.88 3.08
CA ALA A 184 -7.62 -11.96 1.66
C ALA A 184 -8.25 -13.24 1.06
N LYS A 185 -8.66 -13.14 -0.22
CA LYS A 185 -9.06 -14.30 -1.02
C LYS A 185 -8.18 -14.37 -2.25
N LYS A 186 -7.65 -15.55 -2.55
CA LYS A 186 -6.85 -15.80 -3.75
C LYS A 186 -7.60 -15.34 -5.00
N GLN A 187 -6.93 -14.54 -5.81
CA GLN A 187 -7.40 -14.05 -7.10
C GLN A 187 -6.66 -14.84 -8.20
N GLY A 188 -7.38 -15.64 -8.94
CA GLY A 188 -6.79 -16.30 -10.12
C GLY A 188 -6.62 -15.30 -11.28
N PRO A 189 -5.79 -15.64 -12.28
CA PRO A 189 -5.66 -14.85 -13.50
C PRO A 189 -7.00 -14.75 -14.24
N ALA A 190 -7.20 -13.65 -14.98
CA ALA A 190 -8.36 -13.49 -15.83
C ALA A 190 -8.44 -14.63 -16.86
N SER A 191 -9.64 -15.17 -17.03
CA SER A 191 -9.86 -16.23 -18.03
C SER A 191 -9.68 -15.68 -19.45
N ILE A 192 -9.34 -16.55 -20.39
CA ILE A 192 -9.24 -16.21 -21.83
C ILE A 192 -10.53 -15.52 -22.30
N ARG A 193 -11.69 -16.02 -21.84
CA ARG A 193 -13.00 -15.43 -22.18
C ARG A 193 -13.18 -14.00 -21.65
N GLN A 194 -12.74 -13.72 -20.41
CA GLN A 194 -12.79 -12.37 -19.85
C GLN A 194 -11.86 -11.42 -20.62
N LYS A 195 -10.63 -11.84 -20.89
CA LYS A 195 -9.67 -11.04 -21.64
C LYS A 195 -10.16 -10.72 -23.07
N LYS A 196 -10.72 -11.74 -23.76
CA LYS A 196 -11.29 -11.58 -25.09
C LYS A 196 -12.45 -10.60 -25.09
N TYR A 197 -13.42 -10.79 -24.19
CA TYR A 197 -14.59 -9.91 -24.08
C TYR A 197 -14.19 -8.45 -23.75
N LEU A 198 -13.22 -8.26 -22.87
CA LEU A 198 -12.70 -6.94 -22.53
C LEU A 198 -12.07 -6.24 -23.73
N LYS A 199 -11.28 -6.96 -24.54
CA LYS A 199 -10.69 -6.43 -25.78
C LYS A 199 -11.76 -6.06 -26.78
N GLU A 200 -12.70 -6.96 -27.07
CA GLU A 200 -13.82 -6.73 -28.01
C GLU A 200 -14.67 -5.52 -27.58
N LEU A 201 -14.93 -5.38 -26.28
CA LEU A 201 -15.70 -4.25 -25.74
C LEU A 201 -14.93 -2.92 -25.87
N ALA A 202 -13.61 -2.94 -25.63
CA ALA A 202 -12.76 -1.77 -25.80
C ALA A 202 -12.68 -1.34 -27.27
N ASP A 203 -12.49 -2.30 -28.19
CA ASP A 203 -12.41 -2.05 -29.64
C ASP A 203 -13.74 -1.48 -30.16
N TYR A 204 -14.87 -2.05 -29.74
CA TYR A 204 -16.19 -1.57 -30.12
C TYR A 204 -16.43 -0.11 -29.72
N HIS A 205 -16.04 0.27 -28.51
CA HIS A 205 -16.19 1.65 -28.01
C HIS A 205 -14.99 2.54 -28.35
N LYS A 206 -14.02 2.07 -29.13
CA LYS A 206 -12.78 2.77 -29.49
C LYS A 206 -12.01 3.28 -28.27
N ILE A 207 -11.91 2.44 -27.25
CA ILE A 207 -11.20 2.72 -26.00
C ILE A 207 -9.83 2.07 -26.05
N GLU A 208 -8.77 2.84 -25.87
CA GLU A 208 -7.45 2.32 -25.65
C GLU A 208 -7.32 1.73 -24.24
N LEU A 209 -7.05 0.42 -24.15
CA LEU A 209 -6.80 -0.24 -22.85
C LEU A 209 -5.36 0.04 -22.41
N LYS A 210 -5.20 0.99 -21.52
CA LYS A 210 -3.90 1.36 -20.92
C LYS A 210 -3.50 0.41 -19.79
N ILE A 211 -3.64 -0.89 -20.04
CA ILE A 211 -3.31 -1.95 -19.09
C ILE A 211 -2.92 -3.22 -19.85
N ASP A 212 -1.88 -3.90 -19.37
CA ASP A 212 -1.53 -5.23 -19.85
C ASP A 212 -2.61 -6.24 -19.46
N THR A 213 -3.42 -6.66 -20.42
CA THR A 213 -4.53 -7.61 -20.21
C THR A 213 -4.06 -8.99 -19.75
N ASP A 214 -2.79 -9.35 -19.99
CA ASP A 214 -2.24 -10.64 -19.57
C ASP A 214 -1.85 -10.67 -18.09
N SER A 215 -1.64 -9.51 -17.51
CA SER A 215 -1.39 -9.35 -16.08
C SER A 215 -2.66 -9.28 -15.21
N LEU A 216 -3.87 -9.27 -15.82
CA LEU A 216 -5.12 -9.10 -15.08
C LEU A 216 -5.52 -10.32 -14.26
N THR A 217 -5.97 -10.07 -13.05
CA THR A 217 -6.77 -11.03 -12.27
C THR A 217 -8.24 -11.03 -12.75
N LYS A 218 -9.00 -12.05 -12.35
CA LYS A 218 -10.45 -12.16 -12.66
C LYS A 218 -11.23 -10.92 -12.17
N ASN A 219 -10.91 -10.42 -10.98
CA ASN A 219 -11.60 -9.28 -10.40
C ASN A 219 -11.25 -7.97 -11.11
N GLU A 220 -9.99 -7.79 -11.49
CA GLU A 220 -9.58 -6.61 -12.27
C GLU A 220 -10.26 -6.59 -13.62
N ALA A 221 -10.25 -7.72 -14.36
CA ALA A 221 -10.91 -7.83 -15.65
C ALA A 221 -12.41 -7.52 -15.54
N SER A 222 -13.11 -8.09 -14.56
CA SER A 222 -14.53 -7.82 -14.33
C SER A 222 -14.76 -6.34 -14.02
N ARG A 223 -13.97 -5.74 -13.11
CA ARG A 223 -14.12 -4.33 -12.75
C ARG A 223 -13.92 -3.38 -13.93
N ILE A 224 -12.90 -3.63 -14.76
CA ILE A 224 -12.67 -2.81 -15.97
C ILE A 224 -13.84 -2.94 -16.94
N THR A 225 -14.31 -4.17 -17.17
CA THR A 225 -15.49 -4.45 -17.99
C THR A 225 -16.72 -3.70 -17.48
N ASP A 226 -17.01 -3.80 -16.17
CA ASP A 226 -18.16 -3.13 -15.56
C ASP A 226 -18.08 -1.61 -15.68
N ASN A 227 -16.89 -1.03 -15.53
CA ASN A 227 -16.67 0.41 -15.72
C ASN A 227 -16.94 0.85 -17.16
N ILE A 228 -16.48 0.07 -18.16
CA ILE A 228 -16.75 0.36 -19.57
C ILE A 228 -18.24 0.25 -19.87
N LEU A 229 -18.87 -0.85 -19.42
CA LEU A 229 -20.32 -1.07 -19.60
C LEU A 229 -21.15 0.03 -18.94
N GLY A 230 -20.77 0.49 -17.75
CA GLY A 230 -21.46 1.57 -17.02
C GLY A 230 -21.34 2.93 -17.72
N LYS A 231 -20.23 3.18 -18.41
CA LYS A 231 -19.95 4.47 -19.06
C LYS A 231 -20.43 4.53 -20.52
N TYR A 232 -20.28 3.44 -21.24
CA TYR A 232 -20.48 3.41 -22.71
C TYR A 232 -21.61 2.46 -23.16
N GLY A 233 -22.12 1.62 -22.27
CA GLY A 233 -23.17 0.65 -22.61
C GLY A 233 -22.64 -0.70 -23.11
N LYS A 234 -23.59 -1.56 -23.51
CA LYS A 234 -23.30 -2.92 -24.00
C LYS A 234 -23.07 -2.89 -25.53
N MET A 235 -22.25 -3.84 -26.01
CA MET A 235 -22.21 -4.14 -27.43
C MET A 235 -23.58 -4.70 -27.88
N PRO A 236 -24.10 -4.34 -29.07
CA PRO A 236 -25.24 -5.04 -29.66
C PRO A 236 -24.89 -6.51 -29.87
N ARG A 237 -25.89 -7.37 -29.74
CA ARG A 237 -25.75 -8.80 -30.03
C ARG A 237 -25.76 -9.06 -31.53
#